data_d65d0492ade6e317c42285af545ad73c
#
_entry.id   d65d0492ade6e317c42285af545ad73c
#
_cell.length_a   1.000
_cell.length_b   1.000
_cell.length_c   1.000
_cell.angle_alpha   90.00
_cell.angle_beta   90.00
_cell.angle_gamma   90.00
#
_symmetry.space_group_name_H-M   'P 1'
#
loop_
_entity.id
_entity.type
_entity.pdbx_description
1 polymer ?
#
loop_
_entity_poly.entity_id
_entity_poly.type
_entity_poly.pdbx_seq_one_letter_code
_entity_poly.pdbx_strand_id
1 'polypeptide(L)'
;MNIFFHGTIEAGFDVLKARIEGQMAGDMGKWVSKYRLSDLGDNEVMCAMNCTDMEAMGAFMSDPTELQWDKDNGAVYKAYMMTEMTE
;
A
#
# COMPACT_ATOMS: atom_id res chain seq x y z
N MET A 1 -4.52 -12.79 -1.92
CA MET A 1 -4.07 -11.41 -2.16
C MET A 1 -3.28 -11.34 -3.45
N ASN A 2 -3.36 -10.23 -4.16
CA ASN A 2 -2.79 -10.15 -5.51
C ASN A 2 -1.81 -8.99 -5.71
N ILE A 3 -1.65 -8.11 -4.71
CA ILE A 3 -0.70 -6.99 -4.76
C ILE A 3 0.18 -7.03 -3.52
N PHE A 4 1.47 -6.79 -3.72
CA PHE A 4 2.46 -6.75 -2.65
C PHE A 4 3.32 -5.50 -2.78
N PHE A 5 3.46 -4.77 -1.69
CA PHE A 5 4.33 -3.61 -1.60
C PHE A 5 5.46 -3.88 -0.61
N HIS A 6 6.66 -3.46 -0.95
CA HIS A 6 7.82 -3.55 -0.07
C HIS A 6 8.67 -2.30 -0.21
N GLY A 7 9.05 -1.72 0.89
CA GLY A 7 9.88 -0.53 0.87
C GLY A 7 10.20 0.03 2.24
N THR A 8 10.52 1.31 2.25
CA THR A 8 10.88 2.04 3.47
C THR A 8 10.07 3.32 3.57
N ILE A 9 9.87 3.79 4.80
CA ILE A 9 9.20 5.06 5.06
C ILE A 9 9.90 5.81 6.19
N GLU A 10 10.43 6.99 5.90
CA GLU A 10 11.16 7.79 6.90
C GLU A 10 10.27 8.26 8.05
N ALA A 11 9.01 8.58 7.76
CA ALA A 11 8.04 9.00 8.78
C ALA A 11 7.68 7.89 9.76
N GLY A 12 7.98 6.62 9.41
CA GLY A 12 7.79 5.48 10.28
C GLY A 12 6.50 4.69 10.02
N PHE A 13 6.49 3.48 10.55
CA PHE A 13 5.39 2.53 10.37
C PHE A 13 4.03 3.07 10.84
N ASP A 14 3.99 3.73 11.99
CA ASP A 14 2.73 4.19 12.56
C ASP A 14 2.04 5.24 11.68
N VAL A 15 2.84 6.07 11.01
CA VAL A 15 2.31 7.07 10.06
C VAL A 15 1.69 6.37 8.85
N LEU A 16 2.36 5.35 8.32
CA LEU A 16 1.83 4.57 7.21
C LEU A 16 0.56 3.82 7.60
N LYS A 17 0.54 3.20 8.77
CA LYS A 17 -0.62 2.48 9.29
C LYS A 17 -1.84 3.39 9.38
N ALA A 18 -1.67 4.58 9.98
CA ALA A 18 -2.76 5.55 10.09
C ALA A 18 -3.26 5.99 8.71
N ARG A 19 -2.33 6.19 7.76
CA ARG A 19 -2.67 6.56 6.38
C ARG A 19 -3.54 5.50 5.72
N ILE A 20 -3.13 4.24 5.79
CA ILE A 20 -3.85 3.13 5.18
C ILE A 20 -5.22 2.94 5.85
N GLU A 21 -5.30 3.04 7.17
CA GLU A 21 -6.59 2.95 7.87
C GLU A 21 -7.56 4.03 7.39
N GLY A 22 -7.08 5.27 7.21
CA GLY A 22 -7.88 6.35 6.66
C GLY A 22 -8.33 6.10 5.23
N GLN A 23 -7.43 5.59 4.39
CA GLN A 23 -7.73 5.25 3.00
C GLN A 23 -8.74 4.12 2.90
N MET A 24 -8.65 3.11 3.76
CA MET A 24 -9.59 1.99 3.79
C MET A 24 -10.99 2.43 4.25
N ALA A 25 -11.07 3.43 5.11
CA ALA A 25 -12.35 4.03 5.50
C ALA A 25 -12.96 4.88 4.37
N GLY A 26 -12.15 5.29 3.40
CA GLY A 26 -12.56 6.07 2.23
C GLY A 26 -12.65 5.23 0.97
N ASP A 27 -12.17 5.78 -0.15
CA ASP A 27 -12.32 5.17 -1.48
C ASP A 27 -11.58 3.84 -1.64
N MET A 28 -10.43 3.68 -0.99
CA MET A 28 -9.65 2.44 -1.09
C MET A 28 -10.46 1.22 -0.63
N GLY A 29 -11.32 1.38 0.38
CA GLY A 29 -12.18 0.29 0.86
C GLY A 29 -13.18 -0.22 -0.18
N LYS A 30 -13.40 0.51 -1.27
CA LYS A 30 -14.29 0.10 -2.35
C LYS A 30 -13.64 -0.91 -3.29
N TRP A 31 -12.29 -0.91 -3.36
CA TRP A 31 -11.56 -1.76 -4.31
C TRP A 31 -10.41 -2.55 -3.68
N VAL A 32 -10.28 -2.48 -2.36
CA VAL A 32 -9.40 -3.38 -1.59
C VAL A 32 -10.26 -4.08 -0.55
N SER A 33 -10.37 -5.39 -0.68
CA SER A 33 -11.22 -6.19 0.21
C SER A 33 -10.54 -6.53 1.53
N LYS A 34 -9.22 -6.65 1.54
CA LYS A 34 -8.42 -6.84 2.76
C LYS A 34 -6.95 -6.51 2.49
N TYR A 35 -6.23 -6.28 3.58
CA TYR A 35 -4.78 -6.04 3.51
C TYR A 35 -4.10 -6.57 4.75
N ARG A 36 -2.78 -6.76 4.64
CA ARG A 36 -1.89 -7.08 5.76
C ARG A 36 -0.69 -6.16 5.69
N LEU A 37 -0.44 -5.45 6.77
CA LEU A 37 0.65 -4.50 6.88
C LEU A 37 1.62 -5.00 7.95
N SER A 38 2.92 -5.02 7.64
CA SER A 38 3.95 -5.51 8.54
C SER A 38 5.06 -4.49 8.73
N ASP A 39 5.46 -4.29 9.96
CA ASP A 39 6.63 -3.51 10.35
C ASP A 39 7.82 -4.47 10.43
N LEU A 40 8.80 -4.25 9.56
CA LEU A 40 10.00 -5.10 9.51
C LEU A 40 11.18 -4.54 10.31
N GLY A 41 10.98 -3.37 10.97
CA GLY A 41 12.05 -2.67 11.67
C GLY A 41 12.83 -1.75 10.74
N ASP A 42 13.58 -0.81 11.32
CA ASP A 42 14.41 0.15 10.58
C ASP A 42 13.66 0.90 9.48
N ASN A 43 12.40 1.23 9.74
CA ASN A 43 11.51 1.91 8.78
C ASN A 43 11.21 1.09 7.52
N GLU A 44 11.53 -0.20 7.51
CA GLU A 44 11.18 -1.11 6.43
C GLU A 44 9.77 -1.67 6.66
N VAL A 45 8.97 -1.71 5.61
CA VAL A 45 7.57 -2.12 5.69
C VAL A 45 7.19 -3.02 4.53
N MET A 46 6.19 -3.87 4.76
CA MET A 46 5.55 -4.67 3.72
C MET A 46 4.05 -4.53 3.85
N CYS A 47 3.36 -4.58 2.73
CA CYS A 47 1.91 -4.61 2.70
C CYS A 47 1.42 -5.52 1.58
N ALA A 48 0.58 -6.48 1.92
CA ALA A 48 -0.10 -7.32 0.94
C ALA A 48 -1.57 -6.90 0.89
N MET A 49 -2.13 -6.78 -0.30
CA MET A 49 -3.50 -6.36 -0.50
C MET A 49 -4.24 -7.30 -1.43
N ASN A 50 -5.53 -7.42 -1.22
CA ASN A 50 -6.42 -8.04 -2.20
C ASN A 50 -7.18 -6.93 -2.91
N CYS A 51 -6.76 -6.63 -4.15
CA CYS A 51 -7.35 -5.60 -4.98
C CYS A 51 -8.41 -6.21 -5.89
N THR A 52 -9.61 -5.64 -5.88
CA THR A 52 -10.73 -6.11 -6.71
C THR A 52 -10.93 -5.30 -7.99
N ASP A 53 -10.20 -4.17 -8.11
CA ASP A 53 -10.25 -3.28 -9.28
C ASP A 53 -8.86 -2.76 -9.57
N MET A 54 -8.17 -3.41 -10.51
CA MET A 54 -6.78 -3.06 -10.85
C MET A 54 -6.68 -1.70 -11.54
N GLU A 55 -7.74 -1.26 -12.20
CA GLU A 55 -7.77 0.06 -12.82
C GLU A 55 -7.79 1.16 -11.74
N ALA A 56 -8.59 0.98 -10.70
CA ALA A 56 -8.62 1.88 -9.55
C ALA A 56 -7.26 1.90 -8.84
N MET A 57 -6.60 0.75 -8.70
CA MET A 57 -5.26 0.67 -8.11
C MET A 57 -4.25 1.47 -8.93
N GLY A 58 -4.28 1.32 -10.25
CA GLY A 58 -3.39 2.06 -11.14
C GLY A 58 -3.59 3.57 -11.03
N ALA A 59 -4.84 4.02 -10.99
CA ALA A 59 -5.17 5.44 -10.81
C ALA A 59 -4.68 5.96 -9.46
N PHE A 60 -4.85 5.17 -8.39
CA PHE A 60 -4.37 5.51 -7.06
C PHE A 60 -2.86 5.67 -7.02
N MET A 61 -2.13 4.72 -7.61
CA MET A 61 -0.66 4.74 -7.58
C MET A 61 -0.06 5.90 -8.38
N SER A 62 -0.79 6.47 -9.33
CA SER A 62 -0.35 7.60 -10.12
C SER A 62 -1.00 8.93 -9.72
N ASP A 63 -1.82 8.93 -8.67
CA ASP A 63 -2.49 10.14 -8.16
C ASP A 63 -1.44 11.13 -7.62
N PRO A 64 -1.43 12.39 -8.10
CA PRO A 64 -0.45 13.38 -7.64
C PRO A 64 -0.49 13.63 -6.12
N THR A 65 -1.66 13.56 -5.50
CA THR A 65 -1.79 13.74 -4.05
C THR A 65 -1.08 12.61 -3.31
N GLU A 66 -1.22 11.37 -3.79
CA GLU A 66 -0.57 10.21 -3.19
C GLU A 66 0.95 10.27 -3.38
N LEU A 67 1.40 10.63 -4.57
CA LEU A 67 2.83 10.78 -4.85
C LEU A 67 3.46 11.88 -3.99
N GLN A 68 2.74 12.97 -3.76
CA GLN A 68 3.21 14.05 -2.90
C GLN A 68 3.29 13.59 -1.44
N TRP A 69 2.29 12.82 -0.98
CA TRP A 69 2.32 12.27 0.37
C TRP A 69 3.54 11.36 0.57
N ASP A 70 3.83 10.49 -0.39
CA ASP A 70 5.00 9.61 -0.36
C ASP A 70 6.28 10.42 -0.23
N LYS A 71 6.41 11.47 -1.03
CA LYS A 71 7.58 12.34 -1.01
C LYS A 71 7.72 13.06 0.33
N ASP A 72 6.62 13.61 0.85
CA ASP A 72 6.62 14.36 2.11
C ASP A 72 6.98 13.48 3.31
N ASN A 73 6.69 12.20 3.24
CA ASN A 73 6.91 11.25 4.33
C ASN A 73 8.11 10.32 4.09
N GLY A 74 8.83 10.51 2.99
CA GLY A 74 9.97 9.68 2.65
C GLY A 74 9.62 8.23 2.39
N ALA A 75 8.47 7.97 1.78
CA ALA A 75 8.02 6.63 1.43
C ALA A 75 8.55 6.24 0.06
N VAL A 76 9.33 5.16 0.01
CA VAL A 76 9.88 4.61 -1.24
C VAL A 76 9.60 3.11 -1.24
N TYR A 77 8.87 2.64 -2.23
CA TYR A 77 8.49 1.24 -2.29
C TYR A 77 8.40 0.73 -3.72
N LYS A 78 8.40 -0.58 -3.85
CA LYS A 78 8.12 -1.28 -5.11
C LYS A 78 6.83 -2.07 -4.95
N ALA A 79 6.05 -2.12 -6.02
CA ALA A 79 4.82 -2.86 -6.07
C ALA A 79 5.00 -4.10 -6.96
N TYR A 80 4.42 -5.20 -6.53
CA TYR A 80 4.50 -6.48 -7.24
C TYR A 80 3.11 -7.06 -7.39
N MET A 81 2.88 -7.77 -8.48
CA MET A 81 1.68 -8.58 -8.64
C MET A 81 1.97 -9.98 -8.11
N MET A 82 1.01 -10.54 -7.37
CA MET A 82 1.12 -11.88 -6.84
C MET A 82 0.05 -12.77 -7.45
N THR A 83 0.44 -13.99 -7.80
CA THR A 83 -0.50 -15.01 -8.26
C THR A 83 -0.38 -16.21 -7.33
N GLU A 84 -1.49 -16.68 -6.81
CA GLU A 84 -1.50 -17.86 -5.96
C GLU A 84 -1.01 -19.06 -6.76
N MET A 85 -0.08 -19.81 -6.18
CA MET A 85 0.40 -21.04 -6.78
C MET A 85 -0.65 -22.12 -6.60
N THR A 86 -0.98 -22.78 -7.70
CA THR A 86 -1.90 -23.93 -7.67
C THR A 86 -1.14 -25.18 -8.07
N GLU A 87 -1.51 -26.30 -7.48
CA GLU A 87 -0.89 -27.60 -7.79
C GLU A 87 -1.80 -28.45 -8.66
#